data_75c929db0b0e9fd4b2101fe71a753b44
#
_entry.id   75c929db0b0e9fd4b2101fe71a753b44
#
_cell.length_a   1.000
_cell.length_b   1.000
_cell.length_c   1.000
_cell.angle_alpha   90.00
_cell.angle_beta   90.00
_cell.angle_gamma   90.00
#
_symmetry.space_group_name_H-M   'P 1'
#
loop_
_entity.id
_entity.type
_entity.pdbx_description
1 polymer ?
#
loop_
_entity_poly.entity_id
_entity_poly.type
_entity_poly.pdbx_seq_one_letter_code
_entity_poly.pdbx_strand_id
1 'polypeptide(L)'
;MAFTEILPGIHYVGVNDRTTTRFESLWSLPYGVSYNSYLVIDEKVALIDTVEVSFGEQFIDNIRAILKDRPIDYLVVDHMEPDHSSSIKTLRLLYPEMQIVGNAKTLQMLDGYYGIHTLTREVKEGESISLGQKNLSFYMAPMVHWPEVMVTYCPEHKVLFSADAFGTFGALNGGILDSQLSLDHFWDEMRRYYACIVGKYGAPVQKALQKLSGLPIETICSTHGPVWEQEKERVIALYDRLSRYQGEPGTVIAYGSMYGNTEQMAERIARELASREVGPIRVYNLSYADPSVVLRDVFRFDTLIVGGPTYNGNLFPPVAELLDRIAARGIPRRRFGWFGSFCWAGASVRQIGRAS
;
A
#
# COMPACT_ATOMS: atom_id res chain seq x y z
N MET A 1 -24.79 14.98 -5.34
CA MET A 1 -23.61 14.09 -5.34
C MET A 1 -24.12 12.71 -4.95
N ALA A 2 -23.94 11.71 -5.78
CA ALA A 2 -24.31 10.34 -5.43
C ALA A 2 -23.11 9.79 -4.60
N PHE A 3 -23.19 9.89 -3.29
CA PHE A 3 -22.27 9.18 -2.43
C PHE A 3 -22.64 7.73 -2.45
N THR A 4 -21.67 6.89 -2.55
CA THR A 4 -21.91 5.51 -2.84
C THR A 4 -22.09 4.79 -1.52
N GLU A 5 -23.30 4.43 -1.21
CA GLU A 5 -23.58 3.41 -0.23
C GLU A 5 -23.04 2.10 -0.79
N ILE A 6 -22.04 1.53 -0.08
CA ILE A 6 -21.40 0.26 -0.46
C ILE A 6 -22.36 -0.90 -0.13
N LEU A 7 -22.86 -0.87 1.09
CA LEU A 7 -23.84 -1.82 1.64
C LEU A 7 -24.79 -1.06 2.59
N PRO A 8 -25.96 -1.61 2.94
CA PRO A 8 -26.93 -0.90 3.77
C PRO A 8 -26.31 -0.30 5.05
N GLY A 9 -26.24 1.03 5.10
CA GLY A 9 -25.65 1.80 6.18
C GLY A 9 -24.12 1.81 6.22
N ILE A 10 -23.43 1.35 5.19
CA ILE A 10 -21.97 1.49 5.02
C ILE A 10 -21.70 2.37 3.81
N HIS A 11 -21.07 3.54 4.03
CA HIS A 11 -20.88 4.55 3.01
C HIS A 11 -19.40 4.92 2.87
N TYR A 12 -18.96 5.10 1.65
CA TYR A 12 -17.66 5.70 1.34
C TYR A 12 -17.74 7.23 1.48
N VAL A 13 -16.79 7.82 2.19
CA VAL A 13 -16.66 9.27 2.36
C VAL A 13 -15.27 9.80 2.02
N GLY A 14 -14.41 8.95 1.46
CA GLY A 14 -13.04 9.31 1.08
C GLY A 14 -12.93 10.33 -0.04
N VAL A 15 -11.70 10.60 -0.44
CA VAL A 15 -11.34 11.61 -1.45
C VAL A 15 -10.33 11.06 -2.46
N ASN A 16 -10.26 11.71 -3.63
CA ASN A 16 -9.28 11.39 -4.66
C ASN A 16 -8.28 12.55 -4.81
N ASP A 17 -7.00 12.23 -4.68
CA ASP A 17 -5.90 13.15 -4.95
C ASP A 17 -5.27 12.85 -6.32
N ARG A 18 -5.34 13.82 -7.23
CA ARG A 18 -4.72 13.78 -8.57
C ARG A 18 -3.64 14.83 -8.72
N THR A 19 -3.28 15.51 -7.65
CA THR A 19 -2.38 16.66 -7.64
C THR A 19 -1.06 16.36 -6.97
N THR A 20 -1.05 15.53 -5.94
CA THR A 20 0.18 15.06 -5.29
C THR A 20 0.98 14.20 -6.25
N THR A 21 2.23 14.59 -6.47
CA THR A 21 3.10 13.91 -7.44
C THR A 21 3.86 12.73 -6.85
N ARG A 22 4.00 12.68 -5.51
CA ARG A 22 4.74 11.62 -4.80
C ARG A 22 4.08 11.26 -3.47
N PHE A 23 3.79 10.00 -3.27
CA PHE A 23 3.41 9.41 -1.99
C PHE A 23 4.62 9.35 -1.06
N GLU A 24 4.44 9.69 0.23
CA GLU A 24 5.54 9.82 1.22
C GLU A 24 6.70 10.72 0.72
N SER A 25 6.44 11.67 -0.19
CA SER A 25 7.46 12.47 -0.89
C SER A 25 8.51 11.65 -1.66
N LEU A 26 8.29 10.36 -1.86
CA LEU A 26 9.25 9.41 -2.40
C LEU A 26 8.76 8.70 -3.68
N TRP A 27 7.54 8.16 -3.65
CA TRP A 27 7.01 7.28 -4.69
C TRP A 27 6.11 8.05 -5.66
N SER A 28 6.40 8.02 -6.93
CA SER A 28 5.62 8.74 -7.94
C SER A 28 4.16 8.27 -8.00
N LEU A 29 3.24 9.18 -8.29
CA LEU A 29 1.80 8.93 -8.39
C LEU A 29 1.26 9.28 -9.78
N PRO A 30 1.62 8.54 -10.84
CA PRO A 30 1.16 8.86 -12.20
C PRO A 30 -0.36 8.76 -12.38
N TYR A 31 -1.04 7.98 -11.54
CA TYR A 31 -2.50 7.83 -11.54
C TYR A 31 -3.16 8.47 -10.31
N GLY A 32 -2.41 9.28 -9.54
CA GLY A 32 -2.88 9.82 -8.28
C GLY A 32 -3.00 8.76 -7.17
N VAL A 33 -3.79 9.07 -6.14
CA VAL A 33 -4.10 8.18 -5.03
C VAL A 33 -5.50 8.51 -4.49
N SER A 34 -6.19 7.54 -3.91
CA SER A 34 -7.38 7.79 -3.10
C SER A 34 -7.03 7.67 -1.62
N TYR A 35 -7.62 8.51 -0.79
CA TYR A 35 -7.64 8.38 0.67
C TYR A 35 -9.05 7.98 1.07
N ASN A 36 -9.22 6.75 1.46
CA ASN A 36 -10.53 6.18 1.72
C ASN A 36 -10.87 6.25 3.21
N SER A 37 -12.09 6.61 3.49
CA SER A 37 -12.68 6.58 4.81
C SER A 37 -14.14 6.13 4.67
N TYR A 38 -14.69 5.56 5.74
CA TYR A 38 -16.00 4.91 5.66
C TYR A 38 -16.86 5.25 6.85
N LEU A 39 -18.14 5.53 6.63
CA LEU A 39 -19.15 5.63 7.66
C LEU A 39 -19.88 4.30 7.81
N VAL A 40 -20.04 3.85 9.06
CA VAL A 40 -20.91 2.75 9.44
C VAL A 40 -22.05 3.33 10.28
N ILE A 41 -23.25 3.32 9.72
CA ILE A 41 -24.43 3.97 10.28
C ILE A 41 -25.39 2.92 10.80
N ASP A 42 -25.75 3.09 12.07
CA ASP A 42 -26.75 2.30 12.77
C ASP A 42 -27.43 3.18 13.85
N GLU A 43 -27.81 2.66 15.02
CA GLU A 43 -28.25 3.48 16.17
C GLU A 43 -27.15 4.47 16.54
N LYS A 44 -25.88 4.02 16.53
CA LYS A 44 -24.66 4.84 16.61
C LYS A 44 -23.97 4.92 15.28
N VAL A 45 -23.14 5.96 15.12
CA VAL A 45 -22.35 6.20 13.92
C VAL A 45 -20.87 6.00 14.24
N ALA A 46 -20.20 5.14 13.46
CA ALA A 46 -18.76 5.03 13.44
C ALA A 46 -18.19 5.56 12.12
N LEU A 47 -17.10 6.31 12.22
CA LEU A 47 -16.25 6.68 11.11
C LEU A 47 -14.97 5.83 11.20
N ILE A 48 -14.53 5.23 10.09
CA ILE A 48 -13.33 4.40 10.02
C ILE A 48 -12.26 5.19 9.28
N ASP A 49 -11.15 5.48 9.97
CA ASP A 49 -10.04 6.32 9.53
C ASP A 49 -10.46 7.72 9.04
N THR A 50 -9.50 8.54 8.67
CA THR A 50 -9.73 9.84 8.07
C THR A 50 -8.98 9.96 6.74
N VAL A 51 -8.76 11.17 6.25
CA VAL A 51 -8.02 11.46 5.03
C VAL A 51 -6.91 12.48 5.28
N GLU A 52 -6.01 12.62 4.33
CA GLU A 52 -4.96 13.62 4.32
C GLU A 52 -5.56 15.03 4.48
N VAL A 53 -4.93 15.87 5.31
CA VAL A 53 -5.49 17.15 5.78
C VAL A 53 -5.77 18.16 4.67
N SER A 54 -5.03 18.12 3.56
CA SER A 54 -5.27 19.02 2.41
C SER A 54 -6.64 18.79 1.76
N PHE A 55 -7.25 17.64 1.98
CA PHE A 55 -8.58 17.28 1.51
C PHE A 55 -9.65 17.33 2.60
N GLY A 56 -9.29 17.86 3.78
CA GLY A 56 -10.16 17.88 4.95
C GLY A 56 -11.51 18.55 4.73
N GLU A 57 -11.57 19.67 3.97
CA GLU A 57 -12.82 20.35 3.64
C GLU A 57 -13.76 19.44 2.83
N GLN A 58 -13.26 18.87 1.74
CA GLN A 58 -14.04 17.95 0.91
C GLN A 58 -14.50 16.72 1.71
N PHE A 59 -13.65 16.20 2.57
CA PHE A 59 -13.96 15.07 3.45
C PHE A 59 -15.11 15.40 4.41
N ILE A 60 -15.07 16.55 5.04
CA ILE A 60 -16.15 17.01 5.95
C ILE A 60 -17.46 17.20 5.18
N ASP A 61 -17.40 17.76 3.98
CA ASP A 61 -18.59 17.92 3.13
C ASP A 61 -19.18 16.56 2.73
N ASN A 62 -18.35 15.56 2.42
CA ASN A 62 -18.79 14.20 2.14
C ASN A 62 -19.52 13.59 3.34
N ILE A 63 -18.97 13.74 4.56
CA ILE A 63 -19.58 13.27 5.80
C ILE A 63 -20.94 13.96 6.03
N ARG A 64 -20.97 15.29 5.95
CA ARG A 64 -22.18 16.10 6.20
C ARG A 64 -23.30 15.81 5.20
N ALA A 65 -22.94 15.54 3.96
CA ALA A 65 -23.93 15.20 2.93
C ALA A 65 -24.73 13.93 3.29
N ILE A 66 -24.13 13.01 4.03
CA ILE A 66 -24.76 11.76 4.48
C ILE A 66 -25.40 11.93 5.85
N LEU A 67 -24.64 12.40 6.84
CA LEU A 67 -25.08 12.46 8.23
C LEU A 67 -26.01 13.64 8.50
N LYS A 68 -25.92 14.72 7.73
CA LYS A 68 -26.59 16.01 8.00
C LYS A 68 -26.20 16.51 9.40
N ASP A 69 -27.15 16.57 10.32
CA ASP A 69 -26.93 17.02 11.69
C ASP A 69 -26.67 15.87 12.69
N ARG A 70 -26.60 14.62 12.21
CA ARG A 70 -26.35 13.48 13.06
C ARG A 70 -24.88 13.46 13.52
N PRO A 71 -24.59 13.27 14.82
CA PRO A 71 -23.24 13.21 15.33
C PRO A 71 -22.52 11.92 14.92
N ILE A 72 -21.19 11.96 14.98
CA ILE A 72 -20.33 10.77 14.95
C ILE A 72 -20.09 10.36 16.40
N ASP A 73 -20.45 9.12 16.74
CA ASP A 73 -20.23 8.56 18.08
C ASP A 73 -18.80 8.06 18.25
N TYR A 74 -18.28 7.41 17.23
CA TYR A 74 -16.94 6.80 17.24
C TYR A 74 -16.13 7.18 16.01
N LEU A 75 -14.85 7.50 16.22
CA LEU A 75 -13.83 7.46 15.18
C LEU A 75 -12.93 6.27 15.48
N VAL A 76 -12.98 5.25 14.66
CA VAL A 76 -12.07 4.10 14.71
C VAL A 76 -10.83 4.46 13.88
N VAL A 77 -9.66 4.33 14.49
CA VAL A 77 -8.38 4.60 13.84
C VAL A 77 -7.65 3.27 13.68
N ASP A 78 -7.75 2.70 12.48
CA ASP A 78 -7.07 1.47 12.12
C ASP A 78 -5.59 1.74 11.82
N HIS A 79 -5.26 2.95 11.31
CA HIS A 79 -3.89 3.36 10.98
C HIS A 79 -3.61 4.83 11.31
N MET A 80 -2.40 5.10 11.87
CA MET A 80 -1.99 6.43 12.35
C MET A 80 -1.12 7.22 11.38
N GLU A 81 -0.81 6.69 10.20
CA GLU A 81 -0.09 7.47 9.20
C GLU A 81 -0.86 8.75 8.85
N PRO A 82 -0.16 9.90 8.67
CA PRO A 82 -0.83 11.20 8.53
C PRO A 82 -1.87 11.29 7.41
N ASP A 83 -1.73 10.52 6.35
CA ASP A 83 -2.72 10.49 5.26
C ASP A 83 -4.06 9.82 5.65
N HIS A 84 -4.09 9.12 6.79
CA HIS A 84 -5.30 8.53 7.40
C HIS A 84 -5.67 9.17 8.75
N SER A 85 -4.78 9.99 9.32
CA SER A 85 -4.98 10.51 10.67
C SER A 85 -4.94 12.04 10.78
N SER A 86 -4.40 12.77 9.81
CA SER A 86 -4.17 14.21 9.94
C SER A 86 -5.47 15.04 10.03
N SER A 87 -6.60 14.52 9.57
CA SER A 87 -7.90 15.20 9.73
C SER A 87 -8.57 14.99 11.10
N ILE A 88 -7.99 14.20 12.02
CA ILE A 88 -8.54 13.89 13.35
C ILE A 88 -8.77 15.16 14.19
N LYS A 89 -7.82 16.11 14.16
CA LYS A 89 -8.00 17.38 14.92
C LYS A 89 -9.21 18.17 14.46
N THR A 90 -9.44 18.25 13.16
CA THR A 90 -10.60 18.94 12.58
C THR A 90 -11.90 18.26 12.99
N LEU A 91 -11.94 16.92 12.89
CA LEU A 91 -13.10 16.14 13.32
C LEU A 91 -13.40 16.34 14.81
N ARG A 92 -12.38 16.35 15.66
CA ARG A 92 -12.57 16.58 17.12
C ARG A 92 -13.16 17.95 17.41
N LEU A 93 -12.82 18.98 16.64
CA LEU A 93 -13.42 20.31 16.80
C LEU A 93 -14.90 20.33 16.37
N LEU A 94 -15.24 19.60 15.32
CA LEU A 94 -16.60 19.55 14.76
C LEU A 94 -17.52 18.61 15.53
N TYR A 95 -16.97 17.53 16.07
CA TYR A 95 -17.67 16.49 16.82
C TYR A 95 -17.02 16.30 18.21
N PRO A 96 -17.20 17.27 19.14
CA PRO A 96 -16.46 17.30 20.40
C PRO A 96 -16.74 16.09 21.31
N GLU A 97 -17.91 15.46 21.20
CA GLU A 97 -18.29 14.28 22.00
C GLU A 97 -17.87 12.94 21.35
N MET A 98 -17.32 12.97 20.14
CA MET A 98 -16.86 11.79 19.41
C MET A 98 -15.76 11.06 20.20
N GLN A 99 -15.93 9.77 20.47
CA GLN A 99 -14.92 8.93 21.09
C GLN A 99 -13.97 8.35 20.05
N ILE A 100 -12.66 8.52 20.26
CA ILE A 100 -11.64 7.95 19.37
C ILE A 100 -11.27 6.56 19.88
N VAL A 101 -11.37 5.57 18.98
CA VAL A 101 -11.15 4.15 19.25
C VAL A 101 -9.89 3.70 18.54
N GLY A 102 -9.00 3.03 19.27
CA GLY A 102 -7.77 2.46 18.72
C GLY A 102 -7.10 1.56 19.74
N ASN A 103 -6.04 0.88 19.35
CA ASN A 103 -5.25 0.12 20.31
C ASN A 103 -4.30 1.02 21.12
N ALA A 104 -3.63 0.46 22.13
CA ALA A 104 -2.73 1.23 23.02
C ALA A 104 -1.66 2.04 22.26
N LYS A 105 -1.09 1.49 21.17
CA LYS A 105 -0.08 2.21 20.36
C LYS A 105 -0.70 3.32 19.53
N THR A 106 -1.90 3.09 18.96
CA THR A 106 -2.68 4.12 18.26
C THR A 106 -2.92 5.30 19.19
N LEU A 107 -3.38 5.05 20.42
CA LEU A 107 -3.65 6.11 21.39
C LEU A 107 -2.37 6.84 21.84
N GLN A 108 -1.25 6.13 21.98
CA GLN A 108 0.04 6.75 22.25
C GLN A 108 0.50 7.67 21.09
N MET A 109 0.34 7.24 19.84
CA MET A 109 0.66 8.05 18.67
C MET A 109 -0.29 9.24 18.52
N LEU A 110 -1.57 9.04 18.81
CA LEU A 110 -2.59 10.10 18.82
C LEU A 110 -2.21 11.25 19.76
N ASP A 111 -1.77 10.91 20.97
CA ASP A 111 -1.27 11.90 21.93
C ASP A 111 0.02 12.56 21.41
N GLY A 112 0.97 11.77 20.91
CA GLY A 112 2.25 12.28 20.36
C GLY A 112 2.09 13.22 19.17
N TYR A 113 1.24 12.88 18.20
CA TYR A 113 1.04 13.67 16.99
C TYR A 113 0.09 14.85 17.19
N TYR A 114 -0.95 14.65 17.97
CA TYR A 114 -2.09 15.58 18.00
C TYR A 114 -2.38 16.16 19.37
N GLY A 115 -1.77 15.64 20.45
CA GLY A 115 -2.03 16.05 21.83
C GLY A 115 -3.45 15.66 22.31
N ILE A 116 -4.01 14.60 21.73
CA ILE A 116 -5.37 14.13 22.04
C ILE A 116 -5.26 12.89 22.95
N HIS A 117 -5.72 13.01 24.19
CA HIS A 117 -5.69 11.96 25.21
C HIS A 117 -7.01 11.81 25.97
N THR A 118 -8.04 12.56 25.60
CA THR A 118 -9.38 12.51 26.21
C THR A 118 -10.41 11.97 25.24
N LEU A 119 -11.50 11.40 25.76
CA LEU A 119 -12.55 10.74 24.99
C LEU A 119 -11.95 9.70 24.02
N THR A 120 -11.03 8.91 24.55
CA THR A 120 -10.40 7.80 23.84
C THR A 120 -10.89 6.47 24.41
N ARG A 121 -10.89 5.43 23.60
CA ARG A 121 -11.21 4.06 23.99
C ARG A 121 -10.17 3.11 23.45
N GLU A 122 -9.44 2.49 24.34
CA GLU A 122 -8.54 1.39 23.98
C GLU A 122 -9.35 0.13 23.64
N VAL A 123 -8.96 -0.55 22.57
CA VAL A 123 -9.49 -1.86 22.16
C VAL A 123 -8.36 -2.85 21.97
N LYS A 124 -8.66 -4.13 22.17
CA LYS A 124 -7.74 -5.24 22.10
C LYS A 124 -8.18 -6.25 21.05
N GLU A 125 -7.33 -7.23 20.80
CA GLU A 125 -7.57 -8.35 19.88
C GLU A 125 -8.92 -9.02 20.19
N GLY A 126 -9.80 -9.08 19.18
CA GLY A 126 -11.10 -9.73 19.27
C GLY A 126 -12.17 -8.97 20.04
N GLU A 127 -11.87 -7.78 20.60
CA GLU A 127 -12.90 -6.95 21.20
C GLU A 127 -13.86 -6.39 20.16
N SER A 128 -15.07 -6.01 20.59
CA SER A 128 -16.09 -5.44 19.70
C SER A 128 -16.79 -4.24 20.33
N ILE A 129 -17.28 -3.37 19.46
CA ILE A 129 -18.17 -2.25 19.82
C ILE A 129 -19.49 -2.44 19.08
N SER A 130 -20.59 -2.37 19.81
CA SER A 130 -21.92 -2.38 19.22
C SER A 130 -22.33 -0.98 18.79
N LEU A 131 -22.87 -0.87 17.57
CA LEU A 131 -23.50 0.34 17.04
C LEU A 131 -25.03 0.27 17.10
N GLY A 132 -25.60 -0.85 17.54
CA GLY A 132 -27.02 -1.20 17.55
C GLY A 132 -27.18 -2.61 17.00
N GLN A 133 -27.59 -2.73 15.76
CA GLN A 133 -27.71 -4.02 15.05
C GLN A 133 -26.37 -4.46 14.43
N LYS A 134 -25.43 -3.52 14.21
CA LYS A 134 -24.09 -3.78 13.68
C LYS A 134 -23.05 -3.78 14.78
N ASN A 135 -22.06 -4.65 14.65
CA ASN A 135 -20.91 -4.71 15.54
C ASN A 135 -19.62 -4.44 14.74
N LEU A 136 -18.65 -3.81 15.40
CA LEU A 136 -17.31 -3.62 14.87
C LEU A 136 -16.33 -4.41 15.73
N SER A 137 -15.71 -5.42 15.17
CA SER A 137 -14.73 -6.29 15.84
C SER A 137 -13.32 -5.95 15.38
N PHE A 138 -12.34 -5.92 16.29
CA PHE A 138 -11.00 -5.42 16.05
C PHE A 138 -9.98 -6.56 16.05
N TYR A 139 -9.11 -6.58 15.04
CA TYR A 139 -8.03 -7.56 14.91
C TYR A 139 -6.71 -6.84 14.69
N MET A 140 -5.72 -7.12 15.54
CA MET A 140 -4.42 -6.46 15.46
C MET A 140 -3.60 -7.01 14.28
N ALA A 141 -3.09 -6.11 13.46
CA ALA A 141 -2.25 -6.43 12.29
C ALA A 141 -0.90 -5.68 12.35
N PRO A 142 -0.12 -5.82 13.46
CA PRO A 142 1.07 -5.02 13.67
C PRO A 142 2.09 -5.24 12.55
N MET A 143 2.72 -4.14 12.12
CA MET A 143 3.68 -4.08 11.01
C MET A 143 3.06 -4.40 9.63
N VAL A 144 1.76 -4.17 9.48
CA VAL A 144 1.11 -4.16 8.16
C VAL A 144 0.53 -2.75 7.86
N HIS A 145 1.37 -1.65 7.69
CA HIS A 145 2.84 -1.74 7.69
C HIS A 145 3.48 -1.05 8.92
N TRP A 146 2.72 -0.43 9.80
CA TRP A 146 3.18 0.19 11.04
C TRP A 146 2.82 -0.65 12.28
N PRO A 147 3.46 -0.38 13.45
CA PRO A 147 3.32 -1.26 14.63
C PRO A 147 1.95 -1.21 15.31
N GLU A 148 1.17 -0.15 15.10
CA GLU A 148 -0.15 0.05 15.69
C GLU A 148 -1.29 -0.45 14.83
N VAL A 149 -1.04 -0.82 13.57
CA VAL A 149 -2.11 -1.17 12.63
C VAL A 149 -3.02 -2.25 13.19
N MET A 150 -4.31 -2.00 13.09
CA MET A 150 -5.37 -2.96 13.29
C MET A 150 -6.32 -2.96 12.08
N VAL A 151 -7.21 -3.90 12.01
CA VAL A 151 -8.28 -3.97 11.03
C VAL A 151 -9.60 -4.12 11.74
N THR A 152 -10.63 -3.53 11.19
CA THR A 152 -11.98 -3.54 11.74
C THR A 152 -12.89 -4.42 10.88
N TYR A 153 -13.65 -5.31 11.50
CA TYR A 153 -14.55 -6.23 10.81
C TYR A 153 -15.99 -6.05 11.26
N CYS A 154 -16.90 -5.92 10.31
CA CYS A 154 -18.35 -5.87 10.54
C CYS A 154 -18.97 -7.23 10.15
N PRO A 155 -19.28 -8.10 11.12
CA PRO A 155 -19.72 -9.46 10.83
C PRO A 155 -21.10 -9.54 10.16
N GLU A 156 -22.01 -8.62 10.45
CA GLU A 156 -23.35 -8.61 9.88
C GLU A 156 -23.36 -8.41 8.37
N HIS A 157 -22.38 -7.66 7.88
CA HIS A 157 -22.18 -7.38 6.46
C HIS A 157 -20.97 -8.10 5.85
N LYS A 158 -20.18 -8.82 6.68
CA LYS A 158 -18.95 -9.50 6.26
C LYS A 158 -17.94 -8.55 5.59
N VAL A 159 -17.86 -7.32 6.08
CA VAL A 159 -16.98 -6.26 5.58
C VAL A 159 -15.73 -6.18 6.44
N LEU A 160 -14.58 -6.18 5.77
CA LEU A 160 -13.28 -5.93 6.38
C LEU A 160 -12.81 -4.52 6.00
N PHE A 161 -12.66 -3.63 6.98
CA PHE A 161 -11.90 -2.39 6.86
C PHE A 161 -10.45 -2.74 7.18
N SER A 162 -9.59 -2.66 6.20
CA SER A 162 -8.30 -3.37 6.23
C SER A 162 -7.10 -2.44 6.45
N ALA A 163 -7.33 -1.18 6.81
CA ALA A 163 -6.27 -0.18 6.76
C ALA A 163 -5.56 -0.24 5.40
N ASP A 164 -4.25 -0.12 5.36
CA ASP A 164 -3.44 -0.16 4.15
C ASP A 164 -3.32 -1.53 3.48
N ALA A 165 -3.69 -2.59 4.20
CA ALA A 165 -3.69 -3.90 3.59
C ALA A 165 -4.66 -3.95 2.41
N PHE A 166 -4.23 -4.60 1.33
CA PHE A 166 -4.96 -4.68 0.06
C PHE A 166 -5.13 -3.35 -0.67
N GLY A 167 -4.44 -2.30 -0.21
CA GLY A 167 -4.40 -1.00 -0.84
C GLY A 167 -3.62 -0.97 -2.16
N THR A 168 -3.85 0.07 -2.94
CA THR A 168 -3.20 0.31 -4.22
C THR A 168 -3.05 1.81 -4.47
N PHE A 169 -1.97 2.23 -5.14
CA PHE A 169 -1.94 3.56 -5.73
C PHE A 169 -3.00 3.68 -6.82
N GLY A 170 -3.37 4.90 -7.15
CA GLY A 170 -4.37 5.23 -8.14
C GLY A 170 -5.63 5.86 -7.54
N ALA A 171 -6.02 7.01 -8.07
CA ALA A 171 -7.29 7.66 -7.76
C ALA A 171 -8.45 6.93 -8.43
N LEU A 172 -9.60 6.89 -7.77
CA LEU A 172 -10.80 6.23 -8.29
C LEU A 172 -11.44 7.06 -9.43
N ASN A 173 -11.89 6.38 -10.47
CA ASN A 173 -12.42 6.99 -11.68
C ASN A 173 -13.96 6.96 -11.73
N GLY A 174 -14.60 7.62 -10.76
CA GLY A 174 -16.05 7.78 -10.71
C GLY A 174 -16.82 6.67 -10.00
N GLY A 175 -16.33 5.43 -10.05
CA GLY A 175 -16.81 4.31 -9.25
C GLY A 175 -15.97 4.13 -7.98
N ILE A 176 -16.42 3.28 -7.05
CA ILE A 176 -15.72 2.94 -5.82
C ILE A 176 -15.46 1.44 -5.77
N LEU A 177 -16.45 0.63 -6.20
CA LEU A 177 -16.34 -0.81 -6.24
C LEU A 177 -15.45 -1.25 -7.42
N ASP A 178 -14.73 -2.32 -7.25
CA ASP A 178 -13.94 -2.96 -8.31
C ASP A 178 -14.77 -3.28 -9.55
N SER A 179 -16.04 -3.62 -9.37
CA SER A 179 -17.01 -3.87 -10.47
C SER A 179 -17.39 -2.62 -11.27
N GLN A 180 -17.11 -1.43 -10.76
CA GLN A 180 -17.44 -0.14 -11.37
C GLN A 180 -16.26 0.52 -12.10
N LEU A 181 -15.07 -0.07 -12.00
CA LEU A 181 -13.81 0.53 -12.44
C LEU A 181 -13.13 -0.32 -13.52
N SER A 182 -12.37 0.32 -14.42
CA SER A 182 -11.35 -0.39 -15.19
C SER A 182 -10.17 -0.69 -14.26
N LEU A 183 -9.88 -1.97 -14.06
CA LEU A 183 -8.84 -2.44 -13.15
C LEU A 183 -7.47 -2.59 -13.80
N ASP A 184 -7.31 -2.25 -15.07
CA ASP A 184 -6.09 -2.52 -15.85
C ASP A 184 -4.81 -2.04 -15.16
N HIS A 185 -4.79 -0.78 -14.70
CA HIS A 185 -3.62 -0.23 -14.01
C HIS A 185 -3.57 -0.58 -12.52
N PHE A 186 -4.71 -0.83 -11.87
CA PHE A 186 -4.75 -1.10 -10.43
C PHE A 186 -3.99 -2.38 -10.03
N TRP A 187 -3.94 -3.39 -10.89
CA TRP A 187 -3.16 -4.61 -10.60
C TRP A 187 -1.65 -4.36 -10.53
N ASP A 188 -1.13 -3.53 -11.42
CA ASP A 188 0.29 -3.16 -11.39
C ASP A 188 0.57 -2.14 -10.27
N GLU A 189 -0.37 -1.23 -10.03
CA GLU A 189 -0.27 -0.27 -8.93
C GLU A 189 -0.37 -0.94 -7.55
N MET A 190 -1.17 -2.00 -7.37
CA MET A 190 -1.20 -2.80 -6.15
C MET A 190 0.15 -3.51 -5.90
N ARG A 191 0.73 -4.11 -6.93
CA ARG A 191 2.08 -4.70 -6.79
C ARG A 191 3.11 -3.64 -6.43
N ARG A 192 3.00 -2.46 -7.03
CA ARG A 192 3.90 -1.33 -6.78
C ARG A 192 3.72 -0.78 -5.37
N TYR A 193 2.48 -0.58 -4.93
CA TYR A 193 2.14 -0.20 -3.57
C TYR A 193 2.72 -1.21 -2.58
N TYR A 194 2.43 -2.49 -2.76
CA TYR A 194 2.97 -3.55 -1.91
C TYR A 194 4.51 -3.49 -1.84
N ALA A 195 5.19 -3.43 -2.98
CA ALA A 195 6.65 -3.42 -3.04
C ALA A 195 7.28 -2.20 -2.35
N CYS A 196 6.63 -1.04 -2.45
CA CYS A 196 7.11 0.21 -1.88
C CYS A 196 6.82 0.34 -0.38
N ILE A 197 5.61 0.00 0.05
CA ILE A 197 5.05 0.30 1.38
C ILE A 197 5.13 -0.94 2.30
N VAL A 198 4.62 -2.07 1.87
CA VAL A 198 4.46 -3.28 2.70
C VAL A 198 5.63 -4.26 2.55
N GLY A 199 6.40 -4.16 1.49
CA GLY A 199 7.30 -5.20 0.99
C GLY A 199 8.32 -5.79 1.97
N LYS A 200 8.75 -5.04 3.00
CA LYS A 200 9.62 -5.53 4.07
C LYS A 200 8.92 -6.51 5.02
N TYR A 201 7.61 -6.43 5.13
CA TYR A 201 6.83 -7.02 6.22
C TYR A 201 6.07 -8.29 5.81
N GLY A 202 6.65 -9.11 4.93
CA GLY A 202 6.00 -10.34 4.45
C GLY A 202 5.53 -11.29 5.56
N ALA A 203 6.36 -11.53 6.59
CA ALA A 203 5.98 -12.38 7.71
C ALA A 203 4.83 -11.81 8.57
N PRO A 204 4.78 -10.51 8.92
CA PRO A 204 3.60 -9.87 9.49
C PRO A 204 2.34 -10.03 8.65
N VAL A 205 2.43 -9.81 7.32
CA VAL A 205 1.29 -10.00 6.41
C VAL A 205 0.78 -11.44 6.44
N GLN A 206 1.67 -12.43 6.41
CA GLN A 206 1.27 -13.85 6.51
C GLN A 206 0.53 -14.15 7.82
N LYS A 207 0.97 -13.58 8.94
CA LYS A 207 0.28 -13.73 10.23
C LYS A 207 -1.11 -13.08 10.22
N ALA A 208 -1.24 -11.90 9.62
CA ALA A 208 -2.52 -11.23 9.47
C ALA A 208 -3.47 -12.04 8.57
N LEU A 209 -3.02 -12.51 7.41
CA LEU A 209 -3.81 -13.36 6.51
C LEU A 209 -4.28 -14.65 7.21
N GLN A 210 -3.39 -15.31 7.96
CA GLN A 210 -3.74 -16.52 8.72
C GLN A 210 -4.81 -16.22 9.78
N LYS A 211 -4.67 -15.11 10.53
CA LYS A 211 -5.64 -14.69 11.54
C LYS A 211 -7.02 -14.43 10.93
N LEU A 212 -7.07 -13.73 9.81
CA LEU A 212 -8.31 -13.33 9.16
C LEU A 212 -8.95 -14.45 8.32
N SER A 213 -8.23 -15.55 8.05
CA SER A 213 -8.72 -16.64 7.18
C SER A 213 -9.97 -17.36 7.69
N GLY A 214 -10.28 -17.26 8.97
CA GLY A 214 -11.50 -17.81 9.57
C GLY A 214 -12.73 -16.91 9.47
N LEU A 215 -12.56 -15.66 9.00
CA LEU A 215 -13.66 -14.71 8.86
C LEU A 215 -14.31 -14.84 7.48
N PRO A 216 -15.64 -14.88 7.38
CA PRO A 216 -16.34 -14.82 6.10
C PRO A 216 -16.28 -13.37 5.58
N ILE A 217 -15.27 -13.05 4.75
CA ILE A 217 -15.09 -11.72 4.16
C ILE A 217 -15.73 -11.70 2.76
N GLU A 218 -16.70 -10.81 2.57
CA GLU A 218 -17.36 -10.60 1.26
C GLU A 218 -16.91 -9.29 0.59
N THR A 219 -16.52 -8.29 1.39
CA THR A 219 -16.07 -6.98 0.91
C THR A 219 -14.85 -6.53 1.69
N ILE A 220 -13.84 -6.01 1.00
CA ILE A 220 -12.63 -5.41 1.60
C ILE A 220 -12.62 -3.92 1.29
N CYS A 221 -12.62 -3.11 2.34
CA CYS A 221 -12.56 -1.67 2.33
C CYS A 221 -11.18 -1.22 2.80
N SER A 222 -10.23 -1.05 1.87
CA SER A 222 -8.88 -0.55 2.16
C SER A 222 -8.85 0.97 2.19
N THR A 223 -7.81 1.54 2.79
CA THR A 223 -7.60 2.99 2.86
C THR A 223 -7.16 3.62 1.55
N HIS A 224 -6.75 2.81 0.56
CA HIS A 224 -6.36 3.24 -0.78
C HIS A 224 -6.91 2.33 -1.86
N GLY A 225 -7.30 2.92 -3.00
CA GLY A 225 -7.77 2.19 -4.19
C GLY A 225 -9.22 1.70 -4.10
N PRO A 226 -9.60 0.75 -4.95
CA PRO A 226 -10.97 0.24 -5.01
C PRO A 226 -11.42 -0.47 -3.73
N VAL A 227 -12.73 -0.44 -3.48
CA VAL A 227 -13.37 -1.41 -2.59
C VAL A 227 -13.50 -2.72 -3.34
N TRP A 228 -12.94 -3.79 -2.76
CA TRP A 228 -12.86 -5.10 -3.40
C TRP A 228 -14.04 -5.98 -3.00
N GLU A 229 -14.83 -6.36 -3.97
CA GLU A 229 -15.99 -7.24 -3.81
C GLU A 229 -15.88 -8.44 -4.76
N GLN A 230 -15.84 -8.21 -6.07
CA GLN A 230 -15.76 -9.26 -7.06
C GLN A 230 -14.36 -9.87 -7.20
N GLU A 231 -13.33 -9.08 -7.05
CA GLU A 231 -11.92 -9.49 -7.20
C GLU A 231 -11.21 -9.76 -5.85
N LYS A 232 -11.94 -9.84 -4.74
CA LYS A 232 -11.36 -9.99 -3.39
C LYS A 232 -10.48 -11.23 -3.25
N GLU A 233 -10.89 -12.36 -3.81
CA GLU A 233 -10.08 -13.60 -3.75
C GLU A 233 -8.76 -13.44 -4.49
N ARG A 234 -8.79 -12.75 -5.64
CA ARG A 234 -7.58 -12.46 -6.42
C ARG A 234 -6.66 -11.49 -5.68
N VAL A 235 -7.22 -10.50 -5.01
CA VAL A 235 -6.48 -9.55 -4.17
C VAL A 235 -5.81 -10.26 -3.00
N ILE A 236 -6.54 -11.11 -2.26
CA ILE A 236 -6.00 -11.91 -1.16
C ILE A 236 -4.90 -12.86 -1.65
N ALA A 237 -5.12 -13.54 -2.77
CA ALA A 237 -4.13 -14.44 -3.35
C ALA A 237 -2.87 -13.69 -3.81
N LEU A 238 -3.01 -12.47 -4.34
CA LEU A 238 -1.87 -11.63 -4.71
C LEU A 238 -1.05 -11.21 -3.48
N TYR A 239 -1.71 -10.77 -2.40
CA TYR A 239 -1.04 -10.42 -1.15
C TYR A 239 -0.36 -11.63 -0.50
N ASP A 240 -0.99 -12.81 -0.50
CA ASP A 240 -0.38 -14.05 -0.02
C ASP A 240 0.92 -14.38 -0.79
N ARG A 241 0.88 -14.32 -2.12
CA ARG A 241 2.04 -14.58 -2.96
C ARG A 241 3.16 -13.56 -2.76
N LEU A 242 2.83 -12.25 -2.74
CA LEU A 242 3.81 -11.19 -2.55
C LEU A 242 4.49 -11.28 -1.17
N SER A 243 3.72 -11.57 -0.12
CA SER A 243 4.24 -11.68 1.25
C SER A 243 5.08 -12.94 1.50
N ARG A 244 4.89 -13.98 0.68
CA ARG A 244 5.80 -15.14 0.62
C ARG A 244 7.01 -14.90 -0.28
N TYR A 245 7.11 -13.72 -0.91
CA TYR A 245 8.13 -13.40 -1.90
C TYR A 245 8.17 -14.38 -3.06
N GLN A 246 7.04 -14.93 -3.47
CA GLN A 246 6.93 -15.87 -4.57
C GLN A 246 6.88 -15.12 -5.91
N GLY A 247 7.99 -15.18 -6.65
CA GLY A 247 8.07 -14.59 -7.99
C GLY A 247 7.32 -15.42 -9.04
N GLU A 248 6.77 -14.73 -10.02
CA GLU A 248 6.29 -15.32 -11.27
C GLU A 248 7.50 -15.64 -12.17
N PRO A 249 7.42 -16.65 -13.07
CA PRO A 249 8.44 -16.82 -14.10
C PRO A 249 8.61 -15.53 -14.91
N GLY A 250 9.85 -15.04 -15.01
CA GLY A 250 10.18 -13.83 -15.75
C GLY A 250 11.48 -13.19 -15.27
N THR A 251 11.98 -12.26 -16.06
CA THR A 251 13.30 -11.65 -15.84
C THR A 251 13.21 -10.12 -15.83
N VAL A 252 13.79 -9.52 -14.80
CA VAL A 252 14.09 -8.09 -14.76
C VAL A 252 15.56 -7.91 -15.09
N ILE A 253 15.88 -7.08 -16.07
CA ILE A 253 17.23 -6.61 -16.39
C ILE A 253 17.28 -5.12 -16.03
N ALA A 254 17.98 -4.78 -14.95
CA ALA A 254 18.12 -3.41 -14.47
C ALA A 254 19.58 -2.96 -14.65
N TYR A 255 19.82 -1.90 -15.42
CA TYR A 255 21.17 -1.47 -15.72
C TYR A 255 21.37 0.04 -15.61
N GLY A 256 22.61 0.43 -15.31
CA GLY A 256 23.09 1.79 -15.51
C GLY A 256 24.07 1.84 -16.70
N SER A 257 24.04 2.92 -17.48
CA SER A 257 24.98 3.12 -18.59
C SER A 257 25.28 4.60 -18.77
N MET A 258 26.56 4.95 -18.95
CA MET A 258 26.98 6.33 -19.21
C MET A 258 26.99 6.66 -20.70
N TYR A 259 27.59 5.78 -21.52
CA TYR A 259 27.86 6.00 -22.94
C TYR A 259 27.34 4.88 -23.85
N GLY A 260 26.37 4.09 -23.38
CA GLY A 260 25.71 3.03 -24.17
C GLY A 260 26.39 1.65 -24.14
N ASN A 261 27.63 1.49 -23.66
CA ASN A 261 28.30 0.19 -23.66
C ASN A 261 27.61 -0.85 -22.77
N THR A 262 27.29 -0.48 -21.53
CA THR A 262 26.55 -1.36 -20.60
C THR A 262 25.13 -1.61 -21.08
N GLU A 263 24.50 -0.63 -21.72
CA GLU A 263 23.20 -0.77 -22.39
C GLU A 263 23.23 -1.83 -23.51
N GLN A 264 24.22 -1.80 -24.39
CA GLN A 264 24.37 -2.82 -25.42
C GLN A 264 24.51 -4.23 -24.83
N MET A 265 25.19 -4.37 -23.70
CA MET A 265 25.26 -5.64 -22.96
C MET A 265 23.89 -6.08 -22.46
N ALA A 266 23.12 -5.17 -21.85
CA ALA A 266 21.76 -5.45 -21.37
C ALA A 266 20.84 -5.89 -22.51
N GLU A 267 20.86 -5.16 -23.63
CA GLU A 267 20.10 -5.47 -24.83
C GLU A 267 20.52 -6.84 -25.47
N ARG A 268 21.80 -7.15 -25.42
CA ARG A 268 22.29 -8.46 -25.89
C ARG A 268 21.77 -9.59 -24.98
N ILE A 269 21.83 -9.41 -23.68
CA ILE A 269 21.31 -10.38 -22.71
C ILE A 269 19.81 -10.58 -22.93
N ALA A 270 19.03 -9.49 -23.07
CA ALA A 270 17.60 -9.58 -23.31
C ALA A 270 17.26 -10.38 -24.58
N ARG A 271 17.95 -10.11 -25.70
CA ARG A 271 17.76 -10.84 -26.94
C ARG A 271 18.13 -12.32 -26.82
N GLU A 272 19.22 -12.63 -26.13
CA GLU A 272 19.66 -14.01 -25.93
C GLU A 272 18.65 -14.80 -25.06
N LEU A 273 18.10 -14.18 -24.02
CA LEU A 273 17.03 -14.78 -23.20
C LEU A 273 15.77 -15.01 -24.05
N ALA A 274 15.35 -14.02 -24.82
CA ALA A 274 14.18 -14.12 -25.68
C ALA A 274 14.34 -15.22 -26.76
N SER A 275 15.54 -15.37 -27.36
CA SER A 275 15.79 -16.42 -28.32
C SER A 275 15.73 -17.84 -27.74
N ARG A 276 15.82 -17.96 -26.42
CA ARG A 276 15.68 -19.21 -25.65
C ARG A 276 14.30 -19.34 -25.01
N GLU A 277 13.33 -18.55 -25.46
CA GLU A 277 11.95 -18.53 -24.96
C GLU A 277 11.84 -18.23 -23.45
N VAL A 278 12.84 -17.55 -22.87
CA VAL A 278 12.77 -17.07 -21.48
C VAL A 278 12.05 -15.74 -21.47
N GLY A 279 10.88 -15.69 -20.87
CA GLY A 279 10.06 -14.48 -20.78
C GLY A 279 8.94 -14.62 -19.75
N PRO A 280 8.26 -13.52 -19.41
CA PRO A 280 8.45 -12.15 -19.90
C PRO A 280 9.76 -11.49 -19.41
N ILE A 281 10.28 -10.56 -20.21
CA ILE A 281 11.50 -9.80 -19.89
C ILE A 281 11.13 -8.33 -19.73
N ARG A 282 11.63 -7.69 -18.65
CA ARG A 282 11.55 -6.26 -18.42
C ARG A 282 12.96 -5.68 -18.39
N VAL A 283 13.22 -4.64 -19.19
CA VAL A 283 14.53 -3.99 -19.28
C VAL A 283 14.42 -2.55 -18.80
N TYR A 284 15.25 -2.16 -17.83
CA TYR A 284 15.21 -0.85 -17.20
C TYR A 284 16.57 -0.16 -17.23
N ASN A 285 16.64 1.02 -17.85
CA ASN A 285 17.75 1.93 -17.67
C ASN A 285 17.51 2.74 -16.38
N LEU A 286 18.28 2.47 -15.34
CA LEU A 286 18.12 3.03 -14.00
C LEU A 286 18.39 4.55 -13.93
N SER A 287 19.00 5.15 -14.95
CA SER A 287 19.16 6.61 -15.02
C SER A 287 17.84 7.33 -15.34
N TYR A 288 16.84 6.62 -15.84
CA TYR A 288 15.55 7.19 -16.29
C TYR A 288 14.32 6.48 -15.72
N ALA A 289 14.46 5.21 -15.35
CA ALA A 289 13.36 4.42 -14.84
C ALA A 289 12.94 4.87 -13.44
N ASP A 290 11.63 4.91 -13.18
CA ASP A 290 11.11 5.12 -11.84
C ASP A 290 11.48 3.94 -10.93
N PRO A 291 12.17 4.17 -9.79
CA PRO A 291 12.60 3.10 -8.90
C PRO A 291 11.45 2.23 -8.36
N SER A 292 10.26 2.80 -8.17
CA SER A 292 9.09 2.06 -7.68
C SER A 292 8.57 1.05 -8.70
N VAL A 293 8.64 1.39 -9.98
CA VAL A 293 8.27 0.48 -11.08
C VAL A 293 9.26 -0.68 -11.18
N VAL A 294 10.55 -0.39 -11.04
CA VAL A 294 11.58 -1.44 -11.01
C VAL A 294 11.38 -2.36 -9.81
N LEU A 295 11.14 -1.81 -8.61
CA LEU A 295 10.87 -2.60 -7.40
C LEU A 295 9.61 -3.47 -7.56
N ARG A 296 8.52 -2.95 -8.13
CA ARG A 296 7.33 -3.72 -8.46
C ARG A 296 7.67 -4.99 -9.22
N ASP A 297 8.48 -4.85 -10.26
CA ASP A 297 8.80 -5.99 -11.13
C ASP A 297 9.86 -6.92 -10.50
N VAL A 298 10.73 -6.41 -9.63
CA VAL A 298 11.61 -7.24 -8.79
C VAL A 298 10.79 -8.08 -7.80
N PHE A 299 9.69 -7.56 -7.25
CA PHE A 299 8.76 -8.35 -6.44
C PHE A 299 7.96 -9.35 -7.27
N ARG A 300 7.59 -8.98 -8.50
CA ARG A 300 6.78 -9.79 -9.38
C ARG A 300 7.52 -10.98 -9.97
N PHE A 301 8.73 -10.80 -10.46
CA PHE A 301 9.46 -11.82 -11.23
C PHE A 301 10.52 -12.54 -10.39
N ASP A 302 10.83 -13.79 -10.77
CA ASP A 302 11.72 -14.66 -10.02
C ASP A 302 13.21 -14.46 -10.37
N THR A 303 13.53 -13.74 -11.45
CA THR A 303 14.90 -13.52 -11.93
C THR A 303 15.23 -12.04 -12.03
N LEU A 304 16.36 -11.66 -11.46
CA LEU A 304 16.92 -10.30 -11.51
C LEU A 304 18.33 -10.32 -12.07
N ILE A 305 18.58 -9.54 -13.11
CA ILE A 305 19.91 -9.32 -13.67
C ILE A 305 20.25 -7.84 -13.52
N VAL A 306 21.37 -7.54 -12.87
CA VAL A 306 21.79 -6.15 -12.60
C VAL A 306 23.10 -5.87 -13.32
N GLY A 307 23.16 -4.72 -14.01
CA GLY A 307 24.36 -4.30 -14.72
C GLY A 307 24.75 -2.85 -14.47
N GLY A 308 26.06 -2.57 -14.44
CA GLY A 308 26.51 -1.20 -14.29
C GLY A 308 27.99 -0.99 -14.58
N PRO A 309 28.38 0.23 -15.04
CA PRO A 309 29.78 0.59 -15.19
C PRO A 309 30.43 0.86 -13.84
N THR A 310 31.75 0.77 -13.80
CA THR A 310 32.52 1.32 -12.68
C THR A 310 32.57 2.84 -12.81
N TYR A 311 32.18 3.54 -11.75
CA TYR A 311 32.18 5.00 -11.67
C TYR A 311 32.94 5.46 -10.41
N ASN A 312 33.96 6.29 -10.57
CA ASN A 312 34.81 6.76 -9.48
C ASN A 312 35.35 5.62 -8.57
N GLY A 313 35.74 4.49 -9.16
CA GLY A 313 36.21 3.32 -8.42
C GLY A 313 35.12 2.53 -7.67
N ASN A 314 33.86 2.90 -7.85
CA ASN A 314 32.69 2.31 -7.16
C ASN A 314 31.61 1.88 -8.17
N LEU A 315 30.51 1.40 -7.63
CA LEU A 315 29.30 1.11 -8.41
C LEU A 315 28.66 2.42 -8.92
N PHE A 316 28.07 2.36 -10.09
CA PHE A 316 27.32 3.50 -10.66
C PHE A 316 26.13 3.86 -9.77
N PRO A 317 25.95 5.14 -9.37
CA PRO A 317 25.00 5.53 -8.32
C PRO A 317 23.56 5.01 -8.49
N PRO A 318 22.90 5.09 -9.67
CA PRO A 318 21.55 4.55 -9.83
C PRO A 318 21.45 3.03 -9.58
N VAL A 319 22.53 2.30 -9.87
CA VAL A 319 22.59 0.85 -9.61
C VAL A 319 22.75 0.57 -8.10
N ALA A 320 23.60 1.35 -7.43
CA ALA A 320 23.77 1.27 -5.98
C ALA A 320 22.45 1.54 -5.26
N GLU A 321 21.74 2.60 -5.65
CA GLU A 321 20.44 2.95 -5.09
C GLU A 321 19.41 1.82 -5.23
N LEU A 322 19.30 1.18 -6.40
CA LEU A 322 18.40 0.05 -6.57
C LEU A 322 18.75 -1.11 -5.63
N LEU A 323 20.04 -1.46 -5.53
CA LEU A 323 20.48 -2.55 -4.65
C LEU A 323 20.18 -2.25 -3.17
N ASP A 324 20.40 -1.01 -2.72
CA ASP A 324 20.07 -0.59 -1.36
C ASP A 324 18.57 -0.68 -1.09
N ARG A 325 17.73 -0.27 -2.04
CA ARG A 325 16.27 -0.39 -1.95
C ARG A 325 15.80 -1.85 -1.86
N ILE A 326 16.42 -2.74 -2.63
CA ILE A 326 16.15 -4.19 -2.58
C ILE A 326 16.59 -4.78 -1.24
N ALA A 327 17.81 -4.45 -0.78
CA ALA A 327 18.36 -4.93 0.47
C ALA A 327 17.52 -4.49 1.69
N ALA A 328 17.04 -3.25 1.68
CA ALA A 328 16.16 -2.72 2.74
C ALA A 328 14.85 -3.51 2.90
N ARG A 329 14.39 -4.20 1.85
CA ARG A 329 13.18 -5.03 1.86
C ARG A 329 13.45 -6.50 2.16
N GLY A 330 14.73 -6.92 2.13
CA GLY A 330 15.12 -8.30 2.45
C GLY A 330 14.46 -9.33 1.56
N ILE A 331 14.34 -9.08 0.26
CA ILE A 331 13.68 -9.99 -0.70
C ILE A 331 14.51 -11.28 -0.83
N PRO A 332 14.02 -12.42 -0.36
CA PRO A 332 14.75 -13.68 -0.51
C PRO A 332 14.46 -14.35 -1.86
N ARG A 333 15.29 -15.34 -2.19
CA ARG A 333 14.97 -16.35 -3.23
C ARG A 333 14.72 -15.76 -4.62
N ARG A 334 15.63 -14.89 -5.12
CA ARG A 334 15.68 -14.52 -6.54
C ARG A 334 16.84 -15.24 -7.22
N ARG A 335 16.65 -15.67 -8.47
CA ARG A 335 17.79 -15.97 -9.34
C ARG A 335 18.45 -14.66 -9.65
N PHE A 336 19.73 -14.54 -9.32
CA PHE A 336 20.44 -13.30 -9.46
C PHE A 336 21.61 -13.45 -10.43
N GLY A 337 21.66 -12.57 -11.43
CA GLY A 337 22.77 -12.43 -12.37
C GLY A 337 23.28 -11.01 -12.38
N TRP A 338 24.55 -10.84 -12.77
CA TRP A 338 25.11 -9.50 -12.88
C TRP A 338 26.17 -9.39 -13.99
N PHE A 339 26.35 -8.18 -14.48
CA PHE A 339 27.34 -7.83 -15.48
C PHE A 339 27.85 -6.40 -15.25
N GLY A 340 28.96 -6.04 -15.91
CA GLY A 340 29.46 -4.69 -15.76
C GLY A 340 30.56 -4.36 -16.77
N SER A 341 30.87 -3.06 -16.88
CA SER A 341 31.91 -2.53 -17.74
C SER A 341 32.87 -1.62 -16.96
N PHE A 342 34.10 -1.52 -17.44
CA PHE A 342 35.12 -0.63 -16.90
C PHE A 342 36.21 -0.35 -17.94
N CYS A 343 36.95 0.76 -17.77
CA CYS A 343 38.09 1.07 -18.59
C CYS A 343 39.42 0.64 -17.95
N TRP A 344 39.60 0.97 -16.64
CA TRP A 344 40.90 0.74 -15.96
C TRP A 344 40.77 0.01 -14.61
N ALA A 345 39.59 0.03 -13.96
CA ALA A 345 39.36 -0.64 -12.67
C ALA A 345 37.97 -1.25 -12.58
N GLY A 346 37.88 -2.58 -12.48
CA GLY A 346 36.64 -3.34 -12.48
C GLY A 346 36.05 -3.48 -11.06
N ALA A 347 35.51 -2.40 -10.49
CA ALA A 347 34.91 -2.42 -9.15
C ALA A 347 33.41 -2.83 -9.16
N SER A 348 32.64 -2.40 -10.16
CA SER A 348 31.17 -2.59 -10.22
C SER A 348 30.77 -4.06 -10.12
N VAL A 349 31.33 -4.93 -10.92
CA VAL A 349 31.02 -6.38 -10.96
C VAL A 349 31.21 -7.03 -9.59
N ARG A 350 32.32 -6.70 -8.91
CA ARG A 350 32.62 -7.23 -7.56
C ARG A 350 31.65 -6.71 -6.52
N GLN A 351 31.24 -5.44 -6.62
CA GLN A 351 30.31 -4.83 -5.65
C GLN A 351 28.90 -5.36 -5.82
N ILE A 352 28.40 -5.49 -7.06
CA ILE A 352 27.08 -6.10 -7.31
C ILE A 352 27.06 -7.55 -6.78
N GLY A 353 28.09 -8.35 -7.09
CA GLY A 353 28.15 -9.74 -6.62
C GLY A 353 28.28 -9.90 -5.10
N ARG A 354 28.66 -8.87 -4.33
CA ARG A 354 28.65 -8.88 -2.87
C ARG A 354 27.32 -8.46 -2.27
N ALA A 355 26.49 -7.76 -3.03
CA ALA A 355 25.16 -7.32 -2.63
C ALA A 355 24.07 -8.38 -2.91
N SER A 356 24.43 -9.49 -3.54
CA SER A 356 23.55 -10.61 -3.95
C SER A 356 23.31 -11.62 -2.83
#